data_c2d3936afac4c2b3eebce530c0114f7c
#
_entry.id   c2d3936afac4c2b3eebce530c0114f7c
#
_cell.length_a   1.000
_cell.length_b   1.000
_cell.length_c   1.000
_cell.angle_alpha   90.00
_cell.angle_beta   90.00
_cell.angle_gamma   90.00
#
_symmetry.space_group_name_H-M   'P 1'
#
loop_
_entity.id
_entity.type
_entity.pdbx_description
1 polymer ?
#
loop_
_entity_poly.entity_id
_entity_poly.type
_entity_poly.pdbx_seq_one_letter_code
_entity_poly.pdbx_strand_id
1 'polypeptide(L)'
;MLESIEKQIWHWATVQPDKIAVKSGKKSTTYLQLCQRILGARDYFKSQLSQNEGNVVILAAGKQIEFVYAYFGAHLAGLKVVPIDAATNPTRLDYIVKQTHANLLVGFDESEQEVAKARLKDFAELSADFSTPLFPEGHQIADILFTTGTTGKPKGVPLTYDNEAAAARNINEFIGNSLEDVELLALPVSHSFGLGRVRCCLSKGATLILLGSFANVKKIYRTMEEDHVTGFTMVPASWRYLKKLTGDKLGEFKEQLRYIEMGSSFFSKDEKKELADLLPHTRVCMHYGLTEASRSAFMEFHQDKAHLDSVGKASPNTDIKVLDENGKECAVNQEGEICVKGDHVTHGYLDLPIEESFFGDYFRTGDWGYKTEEGYIYLISRKKELINVGGKKVSPIEVEEQLFKIPGIADCACIGVSDEEGVLGEVVKAFIVKDKDSGITFDDIKNQLNGKLESYKLPVHYEWIDEIPKTQNGKIQRGLLK
;
A
#
# COMPACT_ATOMS: atom_id res chain seq x y z
N MET A 1 -18.29 -12.64 -15.04
CA MET A 1 -17.20 -13.21 -14.20
C MET A 1 -15.92 -12.49 -14.58
N LEU A 2 -15.19 -11.95 -13.61
CA LEU A 2 -13.91 -11.30 -13.87
C LEU A 2 -12.88 -12.35 -14.30
N GLU A 3 -12.05 -12.02 -15.30
CA GLU A 3 -10.92 -12.89 -15.63
C GLU A 3 -9.79 -12.69 -14.64
N SER A 4 -9.20 -13.80 -14.15
CA SER A 4 -8.06 -13.74 -13.25
C SER A 4 -6.85 -13.07 -13.92
N ILE A 5 -5.94 -12.56 -13.12
CA ILE A 5 -4.70 -11.92 -13.62
C ILE A 5 -3.90 -12.91 -14.47
N GLU A 6 -3.84 -14.18 -14.07
CA GLU A 6 -3.15 -15.25 -14.78
C GLU A 6 -3.71 -15.42 -16.20
N LYS A 7 -5.06 -15.46 -16.36
CA LYS A 7 -5.69 -15.55 -17.69
C LYS A 7 -5.32 -14.36 -18.58
N GLN A 8 -5.33 -13.15 -18.00
CA GLN A 8 -4.98 -11.94 -18.73
C GLN A 8 -3.50 -11.96 -19.17
N ILE A 9 -2.56 -12.47 -18.34
CA ILE A 9 -1.15 -12.67 -18.73
C ILE A 9 -1.05 -13.65 -19.92
N TRP A 10 -1.78 -14.75 -19.88
CA TRP A 10 -1.82 -15.73 -20.99
C TRP A 10 -2.39 -15.16 -22.28
N HIS A 11 -3.41 -14.32 -22.18
CA HIS A 11 -3.93 -13.57 -23.33
C HIS A 11 -2.80 -12.76 -24.00
N TRP A 12 -2.03 -12.00 -23.22
CA TRP A 12 -0.93 -11.18 -23.76
C TRP A 12 0.22 -12.01 -24.32
N ALA A 13 0.53 -13.16 -23.74
CA ALA A 13 1.51 -14.09 -24.29
C ALA A 13 1.07 -14.67 -25.66
N THR A 14 -0.25 -14.72 -25.90
CA THR A 14 -0.77 -15.18 -27.20
C THR A 14 -0.79 -14.07 -28.24
N VAL A 15 -1.20 -12.84 -27.87
CA VAL A 15 -1.40 -11.73 -28.84
C VAL A 15 -0.15 -10.88 -29.03
N GLN A 16 0.75 -10.83 -28.04
CA GLN A 16 2.00 -10.07 -28.07
C GLN A 16 3.17 -10.85 -27.43
N PRO A 17 3.53 -12.04 -27.98
CA PRO A 17 4.48 -12.96 -27.37
C PRO A 17 5.86 -12.33 -27.14
N ASP A 18 6.33 -11.48 -28.04
CA ASP A 18 7.67 -10.89 -28.04
C ASP A 18 7.77 -9.58 -27.27
N LYS A 19 6.63 -9.04 -26.81
CA LYS A 19 6.64 -7.82 -26.01
C LYS A 19 7.26 -8.09 -24.63
N ILE A 20 8.14 -7.17 -24.19
CA ILE A 20 8.73 -7.23 -22.86
C ILE A 20 7.62 -7.08 -21.80
N ALA A 21 7.49 -8.09 -20.95
CA ALA A 21 6.57 -8.09 -19.81
C ALA A 21 7.23 -7.52 -18.56
N VAL A 22 8.45 -7.98 -18.23
CA VAL A 22 9.15 -7.58 -17.01
C VAL A 22 10.63 -7.32 -17.29
N LYS A 23 11.17 -6.27 -16.68
CA LYS A 23 12.60 -5.96 -16.61
C LYS A 23 13.07 -5.89 -15.16
N SER A 24 14.29 -6.35 -14.87
CA SER A 24 14.97 -6.15 -13.59
C SER A 24 16.47 -6.09 -13.79
N GLY A 25 17.04 -4.90 -13.66
CA GLY A 25 18.44 -4.65 -13.98
C GLY A 25 18.74 -4.92 -15.46
N LYS A 26 19.64 -5.88 -15.75
CA LYS A 26 19.99 -6.31 -17.11
C LYS A 26 19.11 -7.46 -17.63
N LYS A 27 18.29 -8.05 -16.78
CA LYS A 27 17.40 -9.15 -17.15
C LYS A 27 16.09 -8.60 -17.68
N SER A 28 15.55 -9.24 -18.72
CA SER A 28 14.20 -8.99 -19.22
C SER A 28 13.57 -10.31 -19.64
N THR A 29 12.25 -10.33 -19.66
CA THR A 29 11.46 -11.47 -20.15
C THR A 29 10.30 -10.97 -20.96
N THR A 30 10.00 -11.61 -22.08
CA THR A 30 8.81 -11.32 -22.89
C THR A 30 7.58 -11.98 -22.27
N TYR A 31 6.37 -11.65 -22.74
CA TYR A 31 5.14 -12.29 -22.26
C TYR A 31 5.15 -13.81 -22.51
N LEU A 32 5.62 -14.27 -23.67
CA LEU A 32 5.76 -15.69 -23.95
C LEU A 32 6.75 -16.37 -22.99
N GLN A 33 7.95 -15.80 -22.85
CA GLN A 33 8.96 -16.30 -21.92
C GLN A 33 8.47 -16.30 -20.47
N LEU A 34 7.74 -15.25 -20.06
CA LEU A 34 7.14 -15.16 -18.73
C LEU A 34 6.22 -16.36 -18.47
N CYS A 35 5.31 -16.67 -19.40
CA CYS A 35 4.42 -17.82 -19.26
C CYS A 35 5.19 -19.14 -19.20
N GLN A 36 6.22 -19.32 -20.02
CA GLN A 36 7.09 -20.52 -19.98
C GLN A 36 7.80 -20.67 -18.64
N ARG A 37 8.31 -19.55 -18.04
CA ARG A 37 8.94 -19.54 -16.72
C ARG A 37 7.92 -19.82 -15.61
N ILE A 38 6.73 -19.26 -15.70
CA ILE A 38 5.63 -19.53 -14.77
C ILE A 38 5.23 -21.02 -14.80
N LEU A 39 5.14 -21.63 -15.99
CA LEU A 39 4.85 -23.06 -16.12
C LEU A 39 5.96 -23.92 -15.50
N GLY A 40 7.22 -23.60 -15.73
CA GLY A 40 8.34 -24.29 -15.10
C GLY A 40 8.31 -24.17 -13.56
N ALA A 41 7.99 -22.99 -13.05
CA ALA A 41 7.81 -22.76 -11.60
C ALA A 41 6.62 -23.55 -11.05
N ARG A 42 5.48 -23.59 -11.75
CA ARG A 42 4.32 -24.43 -11.41
C ARG A 42 4.72 -25.89 -11.26
N ASP A 43 5.42 -26.43 -12.23
CA ASP A 43 5.81 -27.85 -12.26
C ASP A 43 6.78 -28.15 -11.13
N TYR A 44 7.69 -27.25 -10.81
CA TYR A 44 8.55 -27.31 -9.63
C TYR A 44 7.70 -27.42 -8.34
N PHE A 45 6.79 -26.49 -8.11
CA PHE A 45 5.95 -26.52 -6.92
C PHE A 45 5.14 -27.81 -6.78
N LYS A 46 4.56 -28.30 -7.87
CA LYS A 46 3.84 -29.58 -7.90
C LYS A 46 4.72 -30.78 -7.58
N SER A 47 6.01 -30.72 -7.89
CA SER A 47 6.97 -31.78 -7.56
C SER A 47 7.42 -31.77 -6.10
N GLN A 48 7.42 -30.58 -5.46
CA GLN A 48 7.87 -30.42 -4.06
C GLN A 48 6.78 -30.68 -3.02
N LEU A 49 5.53 -30.50 -3.40
CA LEU A 49 4.40 -30.55 -2.47
C LEU A 49 3.44 -31.68 -2.85
N SER A 50 3.07 -32.50 -1.87
CA SER A 50 1.97 -33.45 -2.04
C SER A 50 0.69 -32.72 -2.44
N GLN A 51 -0.18 -33.34 -3.26
CA GLN A 51 -1.46 -32.75 -3.71
C GLN A 51 -2.49 -32.66 -2.57
N ASN A 52 -2.15 -31.98 -1.49
CA ASN A 52 -3.06 -31.68 -0.39
C ASN A 52 -3.65 -30.29 -0.60
N GLU A 53 -4.97 -30.20 -0.51
CA GLU A 53 -5.66 -28.91 -0.50
C GLU A 53 -5.13 -28.03 0.64
N GLY A 54 -4.91 -26.75 0.36
CA GLY A 54 -4.55 -25.77 1.35
C GLY A 54 -3.06 -25.51 1.53
N ASN A 55 -2.20 -26.05 0.69
CA ASN A 55 -0.77 -25.79 0.71
C ASN A 55 -0.45 -24.26 0.61
N VAL A 56 0.49 -23.82 1.46
CA VAL A 56 0.91 -22.43 1.55
C VAL A 56 2.40 -22.34 1.28
N VAL A 57 2.79 -21.37 0.45
CA VAL A 57 4.18 -20.99 0.22
C VAL A 57 4.46 -19.58 0.72
N ILE A 58 5.49 -19.41 1.54
CA ILE A 58 6.01 -18.10 1.91
C ILE A 58 7.12 -17.75 0.90
N LEU A 59 6.94 -16.63 0.21
CA LEU A 59 7.79 -16.20 -0.88
C LEU A 59 8.53 -14.89 -0.53
N ALA A 60 9.85 -14.91 -0.57
CA ALA A 60 10.67 -13.72 -0.42
C ALA A 60 10.40 -12.73 -1.54
N ALA A 61 9.73 -11.64 -1.20
CA ALA A 61 9.32 -10.61 -2.13
C ALA A 61 10.45 -9.57 -2.31
N GLY A 62 10.89 -9.41 -3.54
CA GLY A 62 11.99 -8.51 -3.89
C GLY A 62 11.92 -8.03 -5.34
N LYS A 63 12.97 -7.36 -5.76
CA LYS A 63 13.10 -6.80 -7.12
C LYS A 63 13.54 -7.82 -8.17
N GLN A 64 13.80 -9.06 -7.78
CA GLN A 64 14.27 -10.10 -8.69
C GLN A 64 13.12 -10.53 -9.61
N ILE A 65 13.40 -10.70 -10.89
CA ILE A 65 12.41 -11.14 -11.88
C ILE A 65 11.87 -12.54 -11.54
N GLU A 66 12.69 -13.37 -10.91
CA GLU A 66 12.37 -14.72 -10.44
C GLU A 66 11.22 -14.72 -9.42
N PHE A 67 11.02 -13.62 -8.69
CA PHE A 67 9.85 -13.45 -7.83
C PHE A 67 8.55 -13.56 -8.62
N VAL A 68 8.47 -12.93 -9.79
CA VAL A 68 7.27 -12.95 -10.63
C VAL A 68 7.00 -14.35 -11.17
N TYR A 69 8.05 -15.11 -11.53
CA TYR A 69 7.91 -16.49 -11.98
C TYR A 69 7.39 -17.41 -10.88
N ALA A 70 8.00 -17.32 -9.70
CA ALA A 70 7.60 -18.10 -8.53
C ALA A 70 6.19 -17.73 -8.06
N TYR A 71 5.85 -16.45 -8.02
CA TYR A 71 4.56 -15.94 -7.56
C TYR A 71 3.40 -16.51 -8.39
N PHE A 72 3.40 -16.28 -9.70
CA PHE A 72 2.35 -16.82 -10.56
C PHE A 72 2.44 -18.34 -10.77
N GLY A 73 3.65 -18.92 -10.69
CA GLY A 73 3.84 -20.37 -10.73
C GLY A 73 3.21 -21.07 -9.54
N ALA A 74 3.30 -20.48 -8.34
CA ALA A 74 2.63 -20.97 -7.14
C ALA A 74 1.10 -20.91 -7.28
N HIS A 75 0.57 -19.81 -7.82
CA HIS A 75 -0.86 -19.68 -8.12
C HIS A 75 -1.35 -20.80 -9.07
N LEU A 76 -0.64 -21.03 -10.17
CA LEU A 76 -0.98 -22.11 -11.11
C LEU A 76 -0.76 -23.52 -10.56
N ALA A 77 0.00 -23.65 -9.49
CA ALA A 77 0.12 -24.91 -8.74
C ALA A 77 -1.00 -25.12 -7.71
N GLY A 78 -1.88 -24.12 -7.53
CA GLY A 78 -2.98 -24.15 -6.55
C GLY A 78 -2.55 -23.81 -5.13
N LEU A 79 -1.42 -23.09 -4.95
CA LEU A 79 -0.89 -22.69 -3.65
C LEU A 79 -1.40 -21.31 -3.27
N LYS A 80 -1.59 -21.10 -1.96
CA LYS A 80 -1.75 -19.77 -1.37
C LYS A 80 -0.37 -19.15 -1.19
N VAL A 81 -0.17 -17.93 -1.66
CA VAL A 81 1.13 -17.25 -1.58
C VAL A 81 1.13 -16.24 -0.43
N VAL A 82 2.20 -16.27 0.37
CA VAL A 82 2.46 -15.28 1.42
C VAL A 82 3.72 -14.50 1.03
N PRO A 83 3.59 -13.38 0.30
CA PRO A 83 4.74 -12.57 -0.08
C PRO A 83 5.17 -11.70 1.08
N ILE A 84 6.39 -11.88 1.57
CA ILE A 84 6.96 -11.07 2.66
C ILE A 84 8.34 -10.55 2.30
N ASP A 85 8.77 -9.47 2.94
CA ASP A 85 10.09 -8.89 2.71
C ASP A 85 11.20 -9.92 2.99
N ALA A 86 12.14 -10.05 2.06
CA ALA A 86 13.29 -10.93 2.21
C ALA A 86 14.16 -10.61 3.45
N ALA A 87 14.09 -9.36 3.94
CA ALA A 87 14.79 -8.91 5.15
C ALA A 87 13.94 -9.10 6.43
N THR A 88 12.82 -9.79 6.36
CA THR A 88 11.99 -10.09 7.54
C THR A 88 12.79 -10.89 8.57
N ASN A 89 12.78 -10.43 9.82
CA ASN A 89 13.52 -11.10 10.89
C ASN A 89 12.97 -12.52 11.19
N PRO A 90 13.79 -13.43 11.69
CA PRO A 90 13.40 -14.83 11.93
C PRO A 90 12.17 -14.98 12.84
N THR A 91 12.07 -14.21 13.91
CA THR A 91 10.93 -14.27 14.84
C THR A 91 9.59 -13.96 14.14
N ARG A 92 9.57 -12.95 13.28
CA ARG A 92 8.38 -12.62 12.49
C ARG A 92 8.11 -13.68 11.42
N LEU A 93 9.14 -14.20 10.77
CA LEU A 93 9.02 -15.28 9.80
C LEU A 93 8.39 -16.52 10.45
N ASP A 94 8.92 -16.95 11.59
CA ASP A 94 8.39 -18.11 12.33
C ASP A 94 6.96 -17.93 12.82
N TYR A 95 6.60 -16.70 13.23
CA TYR A 95 5.22 -16.35 13.54
C TYR A 95 4.30 -16.56 12.32
N ILE A 96 4.70 -16.07 11.15
CA ILE A 96 3.93 -16.18 9.91
C ILE A 96 3.82 -17.66 9.47
N VAL A 97 4.92 -18.42 9.54
CA VAL A 97 4.91 -19.88 9.26
C VAL A 97 3.87 -20.60 10.12
N LYS A 98 3.85 -20.32 11.42
CA LYS A 98 2.90 -20.91 12.36
C LYS A 98 1.46 -20.53 12.05
N GLN A 99 1.21 -19.26 11.76
CA GLN A 99 -0.14 -18.75 11.47
C GLN A 99 -0.72 -19.30 10.16
N THR A 100 0.13 -19.52 9.17
CA THR A 100 -0.30 -19.96 7.84
C THR A 100 -0.16 -21.45 7.61
N HIS A 101 0.49 -22.17 8.53
CA HIS A 101 0.87 -23.58 8.35
C HIS A 101 1.62 -23.80 7.03
N ALA A 102 2.57 -22.90 6.73
CA ALA A 102 3.28 -22.91 5.45
C ALA A 102 4.06 -24.21 5.25
N ASN A 103 4.00 -24.74 4.02
CA ASN A 103 4.64 -26.00 3.62
C ASN A 103 6.00 -25.79 2.98
N LEU A 104 6.26 -24.58 2.45
CA LEU A 104 7.49 -24.26 1.74
C LEU A 104 7.89 -22.79 1.95
N LEU A 105 9.19 -22.56 2.18
CA LEU A 105 9.82 -21.25 2.20
C LEU A 105 10.67 -21.08 0.92
N VAL A 106 10.46 -20.00 0.18
CA VAL A 106 11.24 -19.68 -1.00
C VAL A 106 12.00 -18.37 -0.78
N GLY A 107 13.34 -18.45 -0.81
CA GLY A 107 14.23 -17.30 -0.64
C GLY A 107 14.53 -16.93 0.81
N PHE A 108 14.26 -17.83 1.75
CA PHE A 108 14.61 -17.70 3.17
C PHE A 108 15.49 -18.86 3.60
N ASP A 109 16.69 -18.54 4.07
CA ASP A 109 17.65 -19.55 4.53
C ASP A 109 17.52 -19.80 6.05
N GLU A 110 17.08 -18.79 6.80
CA GLU A 110 16.97 -18.81 8.27
C GLU A 110 15.49 -18.96 8.70
N SER A 111 15.17 -20.05 9.34
CA SER A 111 13.91 -20.31 10.04
C SER A 111 14.14 -21.42 11.05
N GLU A 112 13.61 -21.29 12.26
CA GLU A 112 13.62 -22.34 13.30
C GLU A 112 12.59 -23.44 13.02
N GLN A 113 11.68 -23.21 12.06
CA GLN A 113 10.66 -24.18 11.72
C GLN A 113 11.20 -25.23 10.75
N GLU A 114 10.81 -26.50 10.95
CA GLU A 114 11.08 -27.61 10.04
C GLU A 114 10.15 -27.53 8.81
N VAL A 115 10.45 -26.60 7.91
CA VAL A 115 9.71 -26.37 6.67
C VAL A 115 10.66 -26.55 5.49
N ALA A 116 10.19 -27.13 4.41
CA ALA A 116 10.96 -27.26 3.17
C ALA A 116 11.42 -25.89 2.66
N LYS A 117 12.62 -25.81 2.11
CA LYS A 117 13.22 -24.56 1.64
C LYS A 117 13.67 -24.65 0.20
N ALA A 118 13.48 -23.55 -0.55
CA ALA A 118 13.98 -23.38 -1.92
C ALA A 118 14.62 -22.00 -2.08
N ARG A 119 15.56 -21.87 -3.01
CA ARG A 119 16.20 -20.58 -3.29
C ARG A 119 15.49 -19.90 -4.44
N LEU A 120 15.16 -18.61 -4.28
CA LEU A 120 14.46 -17.85 -5.31
C LEU A 120 15.24 -17.83 -6.65
N LYS A 121 16.57 -17.77 -6.61
CA LYS A 121 17.41 -17.78 -7.82
C LYS A 121 17.29 -19.04 -8.69
N ASP A 122 16.87 -20.16 -8.10
CA ASP A 122 16.74 -21.43 -8.84
C ASP A 122 15.58 -21.37 -9.85
N PHE A 123 14.62 -20.47 -9.64
CA PHE A 123 13.52 -20.23 -10.58
C PHE A 123 13.95 -19.56 -11.90
N ALA A 124 15.16 -19.02 -11.97
CA ALA A 124 15.69 -18.44 -13.21
C ALA A 124 15.84 -19.46 -14.35
N GLU A 125 16.14 -20.72 -14.02
CA GLU A 125 16.39 -21.77 -15.00
C GLU A 125 15.15 -22.64 -15.28
N LEU A 126 14.10 -22.51 -14.47
CA LEU A 126 12.86 -23.26 -14.64
C LEU A 126 12.10 -22.75 -15.88
N SER A 127 11.71 -23.65 -16.75
CA SER A 127 10.89 -23.33 -17.94
C SER A 127 10.17 -24.58 -18.42
N ALA A 128 9.02 -24.39 -19.05
CA ALA A 128 8.30 -25.45 -19.74
C ALA A 128 7.75 -24.93 -21.08
N ASP A 129 7.36 -25.82 -21.98
CA ASP A 129 6.74 -25.42 -23.24
C ASP A 129 5.45 -24.66 -23.01
N PHE A 130 5.25 -23.62 -23.81
CA PHE A 130 4.04 -22.79 -23.69
C PHE A 130 2.79 -23.63 -23.96
N SER A 131 1.89 -23.62 -22.99
CA SER A 131 0.58 -24.28 -23.07
C SER A 131 -0.41 -23.53 -22.17
N THR A 132 -1.70 -23.66 -22.45
CA THR A 132 -2.74 -23.10 -21.59
C THR A 132 -2.93 -23.99 -20.36
N PRO A 133 -2.66 -23.48 -19.15
CA PRO A 133 -2.84 -24.25 -17.92
C PRO A 133 -4.32 -24.31 -17.49
N LEU A 134 -4.61 -25.15 -16.53
CA LEU A 134 -5.81 -24.98 -15.72
C LEU A 134 -5.59 -23.75 -14.81
N PHE A 135 -6.46 -22.75 -14.96
CA PHE A 135 -6.43 -21.57 -14.11
C PHE A 135 -7.20 -21.82 -12.79
N PRO A 136 -6.76 -21.19 -11.68
CA PRO A 136 -7.49 -21.30 -10.43
C PRO A 136 -8.88 -20.64 -10.51
N GLU A 137 -9.80 -21.11 -9.67
CA GLU A 137 -11.14 -20.57 -9.56
C GLU A 137 -11.16 -19.26 -8.76
N GLY A 138 -11.97 -18.29 -9.17
CA GLY A 138 -11.96 -16.93 -8.65
C GLY A 138 -12.17 -16.81 -7.14
N HIS A 139 -12.99 -17.70 -6.55
CA HIS A 139 -13.29 -17.71 -5.11
C HIS A 139 -12.18 -18.30 -4.23
N GLN A 140 -11.20 -19.00 -4.82
CA GLN A 140 -10.08 -19.56 -4.08
C GLN A 140 -9.13 -18.46 -3.58
N ILE A 141 -8.51 -18.68 -2.42
CA ILE A 141 -7.53 -17.76 -1.86
C ILE A 141 -6.25 -17.83 -2.71
N ALA A 142 -5.85 -16.70 -3.27
CA ALA A 142 -4.59 -16.49 -3.98
C ALA A 142 -3.48 -16.12 -3.02
N ASP A 143 -3.66 -15.04 -2.27
CA ASP A 143 -2.67 -14.46 -1.38
C ASP A 143 -3.13 -14.39 0.07
N ILE A 144 -2.15 -14.38 0.98
CA ILE A 144 -2.34 -14.00 2.38
C ILE A 144 -1.32 -12.89 2.69
N LEU A 145 -1.79 -11.65 2.79
CA LEU A 145 -0.93 -10.50 3.06
C LEU A 145 -0.92 -10.18 4.55
N PHE A 146 0.27 -10.05 5.15
CA PHE A 146 0.40 -9.73 6.57
C PHE A 146 0.52 -8.23 6.80
N THR A 147 -0.42 -7.67 7.57
CA THR A 147 -0.39 -6.27 8.00
C THR A 147 0.27 -6.12 9.37
N THR A 148 0.89 -4.97 9.62
CA THR A 148 1.31 -4.58 10.97
C THR A 148 0.08 -4.10 11.71
N GLY A 149 -0.60 -5.02 12.40
CA GLY A 149 -1.79 -4.68 13.19
C GLY A 149 -1.51 -3.61 14.26
N THR A 150 -2.48 -2.74 14.52
CA THR A 150 -2.43 -1.74 15.62
C THR A 150 -2.29 -2.40 17.01
N THR A 151 -2.52 -3.69 17.12
CA THR A 151 -2.38 -4.50 18.35
C THR A 151 -0.97 -5.09 18.52
N GLY A 152 -0.01 -4.77 17.65
CA GLY A 152 1.37 -5.25 17.69
C GLY A 152 1.60 -6.61 17.04
N LYS A 153 0.59 -7.46 16.90
CA LYS A 153 0.72 -8.74 16.17
C LYS A 153 0.26 -8.59 14.72
N PRO A 154 1.03 -9.12 13.73
CA PRO A 154 0.61 -9.11 12.34
C PRO A 154 -0.68 -9.90 12.14
N LYS A 155 -1.60 -9.38 11.32
CA LYS A 155 -2.82 -10.07 10.91
C LYS A 155 -2.70 -10.53 9.47
N GLY A 156 -3.07 -11.78 9.20
CA GLY A 156 -3.15 -12.33 7.85
C GLY A 156 -4.46 -11.92 7.17
N VAL A 157 -4.36 -11.30 6.01
CA VAL A 157 -5.48 -10.89 5.16
C VAL A 157 -5.55 -11.81 3.96
N PRO A 158 -6.49 -12.76 3.88
CA PRO A 158 -6.68 -13.60 2.72
C PRO A 158 -7.34 -12.79 1.59
N LEU A 159 -6.81 -12.92 0.39
CA LEU A 159 -7.35 -12.34 -0.83
C LEU A 159 -7.62 -13.43 -1.84
N THR A 160 -8.80 -13.45 -2.43
CA THR A 160 -9.15 -14.39 -3.49
C THR A 160 -8.67 -13.89 -4.85
N TYR A 161 -8.62 -14.78 -5.85
CA TYR A 161 -8.32 -14.38 -7.22
C TYR A 161 -9.33 -13.35 -7.75
N ASP A 162 -10.61 -13.45 -7.35
CA ASP A 162 -11.62 -12.44 -7.70
C ASP A 162 -11.34 -11.09 -7.02
N ASN A 163 -10.92 -11.06 -5.74
CA ASN A 163 -10.55 -9.82 -5.07
C ASN A 163 -9.39 -9.11 -5.79
N GLU A 164 -8.38 -9.88 -6.21
CA GLU A 164 -7.20 -9.34 -6.89
C GLU A 164 -7.52 -8.84 -8.29
N ALA A 165 -8.31 -9.59 -9.05
CA ALA A 165 -8.77 -9.21 -10.38
C ALA A 165 -9.66 -7.94 -10.32
N ALA A 166 -10.55 -7.86 -9.31
CA ALA A 166 -11.39 -6.69 -9.09
C ALA A 166 -10.56 -5.46 -8.72
N ALA A 167 -9.59 -5.61 -7.82
CA ALA A 167 -8.68 -4.52 -7.45
C ALA A 167 -7.90 -4.01 -8.67
N ALA A 168 -7.30 -4.91 -9.45
CA ALA A 168 -6.55 -4.54 -10.65
C ALA A 168 -7.44 -3.86 -11.71
N ARG A 169 -8.67 -4.36 -11.92
CA ARG A 169 -9.66 -3.72 -12.81
C ARG A 169 -9.94 -2.29 -12.37
N ASN A 170 -10.31 -2.09 -11.10
CA ASN A 170 -10.69 -0.78 -10.57
C ASN A 170 -9.54 0.23 -10.68
N ILE A 171 -8.31 -0.19 -10.35
CA ILE A 171 -7.10 0.63 -10.45
C ILE A 171 -6.82 1.00 -11.90
N ASN A 172 -6.80 0.02 -12.80
CA ASN A 172 -6.52 0.21 -14.22
C ASN A 172 -7.56 1.10 -14.90
N GLU A 173 -8.84 0.97 -14.51
CA GLU A 173 -9.94 1.81 -15.00
C GLU A 173 -9.76 3.26 -14.56
N PHE A 174 -9.46 3.50 -13.27
CA PHE A 174 -9.27 4.85 -12.76
C PHE A 174 -8.02 5.52 -13.34
N ILE A 175 -6.87 4.84 -13.33
CA ILE A 175 -5.60 5.41 -13.82
C ILE A 175 -5.59 5.55 -15.34
N GLY A 176 -6.34 4.69 -16.04
CA GLY A 176 -6.32 4.61 -17.51
C GLY A 176 -5.09 3.87 -18.01
N ASN A 177 -4.68 2.79 -17.31
CA ASN A 177 -3.56 1.97 -17.76
C ASN A 177 -3.83 1.27 -19.09
N SER A 178 -2.81 1.18 -19.90
CA SER A 178 -2.86 0.60 -21.24
C SER A 178 -1.68 -0.34 -21.51
N LEU A 179 -1.78 -1.07 -22.61
CA LEU A 179 -0.69 -1.95 -23.05
C LEU A 179 0.59 -1.17 -23.42
N GLU A 180 0.47 0.12 -23.78
CA GLU A 180 1.62 0.95 -24.18
C GLU A 180 2.43 1.45 -22.98
N ASP A 181 1.93 1.23 -21.75
CA ASP A 181 2.61 1.71 -20.56
C ASP A 181 3.91 0.93 -20.28
N VAL A 182 4.91 1.71 -19.84
CA VAL A 182 6.13 1.22 -19.23
C VAL A 182 6.18 1.77 -17.80
N GLU A 183 5.92 0.91 -16.83
CA GLU A 183 5.86 1.34 -15.43
C GLU A 183 7.13 1.03 -14.66
N LEU A 184 7.68 2.04 -13.99
CA LEU A 184 8.78 1.91 -13.06
C LEU A 184 8.25 1.65 -11.65
N LEU A 185 8.50 0.48 -11.10
CA LEU A 185 8.12 0.08 -9.76
C LEU A 185 9.33 0.06 -8.82
N ALA A 186 9.41 1.09 -7.97
CA ALA A 186 10.44 1.22 -6.94
C ALA A 186 9.91 0.88 -5.53
N LEU A 187 8.65 0.51 -5.41
CA LEU A 187 8.02 0.09 -4.14
C LEU A 187 8.22 -1.39 -3.86
N PRO A 188 8.23 -1.80 -2.58
CA PRO A 188 8.31 -3.20 -2.20
C PRO A 188 7.09 -4.00 -2.69
N VAL A 189 7.34 -5.15 -3.34
CA VAL A 189 6.29 -6.08 -3.77
C VAL A 189 5.81 -7.02 -2.66
N SER A 190 6.34 -6.89 -1.44
CA SER A 190 5.84 -7.53 -0.22
C SER A 190 4.60 -6.85 0.37
N HIS A 191 4.20 -5.71 -0.19
CA HIS A 191 3.04 -4.94 0.25
C HIS A 191 1.99 -4.82 -0.85
N SER A 192 0.73 -4.70 -0.45
CA SER A 192 -0.43 -4.61 -1.36
C SER A 192 -0.28 -3.50 -2.43
N PHE A 193 0.42 -2.39 -2.11
CA PHE A 193 0.65 -1.32 -3.08
C PHE A 193 1.56 -1.78 -4.23
N GLY A 194 2.79 -2.22 -3.93
CA GLY A 194 3.73 -2.66 -4.96
C GLY A 194 3.26 -3.92 -5.69
N LEU A 195 2.75 -4.92 -4.95
CA LEU A 195 2.24 -6.15 -5.55
C LEU A 195 1.03 -5.90 -6.45
N GLY A 196 0.14 -4.99 -6.04
CA GLY A 196 -1.00 -4.57 -6.86
C GLY A 196 -0.56 -3.97 -8.20
N ARG A 197 0.56 -3.23 -8.24
CA ARG A 197 1.10 -2.68 -9.51
C ARG A 197 1.64 -3.77 -10.43
N VAL A 198 2.26 -4.82 -9.88
CA VAL A 198 2.66 -6.01 -10.67
C VAL A 198 1.43 -6.59 -11.39
N ARG A 199 0.33 -6.77 -10.66
CA ARG A 199 -0.93 -7.29 -11.22
C ARG A 199 -1.54 -6.34 -12.26
N CYS A 200 -1.60 -5.04 -11.96
CA CYS A 200 -2.13 -4.02 -12.86
C CYS A 200 -1.38 -3.98 -14.20
N CYS A 201 -0.06 -3.92 -14.16
CA CYS A 201 0.76 -3.87 -15.36
C CYS A 201 0.61 -5.14 -16.21
N LEU A 202 0.78 -6.31 -15.60
CA LEU A 202 0.78 -7.56 -16.33
C LEU A 202 -0.60 -7.92 -16.88
N SER A 203 -1.70 -7.57 -16.17
CA SER A 203 -3.05 -7.75 -16.67
C SER A 203 -3.39 -6.87 -17.89
N LYS A 204 -2.70 -5.73 -18.05
CA LYS A 204 -2.90 -4.81 -19.20
C LYS A 204 -1.94 -5.02 -20.36
N GLY A 205 -1.05 -5.99 -20.26
CA GLY A 205 -0.03 -6.19 -21.29
C GLY A 205 1.07 -5.12 -21.29
N ALA A 206 1.18 -4.32 -20.24
CA ALA A 206 2.18 -3.28 -20.06
C ALA A 206 3.56 -3.85 -19.73
N THR A 207 4.61 -3.06 -19.84
CA THR A 207 5.95 -3.43 -19.41
C THR A 207 6.19 -2.97 -17.97
N LEU A 208 6.61 -3.88 -17.10
CA LEU A 208 6.94 -3.61 -15.71
C LEU A 208 8.46 -3.60 -15.51
N ILE A 209 8.99 -2.53 -14.91
CA ILE A 209 10.40 -2.42 -14.53
C ILE A 209 10.53 -2.50 -13.02
N LEU A 210 11.09 -3.59 -12.51
CA LEU A 210 11.32 -3.81 -11.08
C LEU A 210 12.63 -3.15 -10.64
N LEU A 211 12.55 -2.02 -9.94
CA LEU A 211 13.70 -1.34 -9.38
C LEU A 211 13.90 -1.66 -7.89
N GLY A 212 12.81 -1.82 -7.16
CA GLY A 212 12.72 -2.31 -5.77
C GLY A 212 13.12 -1.31 -4.69
N SER A 213 13.63 -0.11 -5.02
CA SER A 213 14.02 0.88 -4.00
C SER A 213 14.21 2.27 -4.57
N PHE A 214 13.86 3.29 -3.80
CA PHE A 214 14.17 4.70 -4.06
C PHE A 214 15.58 5.13 -3.65
N ALA A 215 16.38 4.29 -3.00
CA ALA A 215 17.68 4.67 -2.45
C ALA A 215 18.67 5.21 -3.50
N ASN A 216 18.59 4.78 -4.75
CA ASN A 216 19.44 5.25 -5.83
C ASN A 216 18.67 6.13 -6.83
N VAL A 217 18.54 7.42 -6.50
CA VAL A 217 17.81 8.40 -7.32
C VAL A 217 18.40 8.57 -8.73
N LYS A 218 19.74 8.49 -8.88
CA LYS A 218 20.39 8.54 -10.21
C LYS A 218 19.92 7.36 -11.09
N LYS A 219 19.76 6.18 -10.50
CA LYS A 219 19.27 5.02 -11.22
C LYS A 219 17.80 5.18 -11.63
N ILE A 220 16.96 5.80 -10.78
CA ILE A 220 15.55 6.10 -11.10
C ILE A 220 15.48 6.94 -12.37
N TYR A 221 16.11 8.12 -12.39
CA TYR A 221 16.05 9.02 -13.56
C TYR A 221 16.67 8.42 -14.81
N ARG A 222 17.81 7.71 -14.66
CA ARG A 222 18.41 7.01 -15.80
C ARG A 222 17.46 5.96 -16.37
N THR A 223 16.77 5.18 -15.53
CA THR A 223 15.79 4.20 -16.00
C THR A 223 14.59 4.87 -16.66
N MET A 224 14.11 6.01 -16.11
CA MET A 224 13.05 6.79 -16.74
C MET A 224 13.41 7.24 -18.16
N GLU A 225 14.66 7.68 -18.36
CA GLU A 225 15.17 8.16 -19.64
C GLU A 225 15.42 6.98 -20.62
N GLU A 226 16.19 5.97 -20.20
CA GLU A 226 16.61 4.85 -21.07
C GLU A 226 15.45 3.94 -21.49
N ASP A 227 14.48 3.71 -20.61
CA ASP A 227 13.35 2.81 -20.84
C ASP A 227 12.05 3.56 -21.21
N HIS A 228 12.08 4.88 -21.39
CA HIS A 228 10.92 5.70 -21.74
C HIS A 228 9.71 5.46 -20.82
N VAL A 229 9.94 5.48 -19.51
CA VAL A 229 8.93 5.20 -18.48
C VAL A 229 7.74 6.14 -18.61
N THR A 230 6.54 5.59 -18.72
CA THR A 230 5.28 6.35 -18.81
C THR A 230 4.48 6.34 -17.51
N GLY A 231 4.75 5.39 -16.63
CA GLY A 231 4.08 5.23 -15.34
C GLY A 231 5.05 5.11 -14.18
N PHE A 232 4.71 5.74 -13.07
CA PHE A 232 5.57 5.75 -11.89
C PHE A 232 4.74 5.70 -10.61
N THR A 233 5.21 4.95 -9.61
CA THR A 233 4.53 4.83 -8.32
C THR A 233 5.43 5.22 -7.19
N MET A 234 4.93 6.02 -6.25
CA MET A 234 5.70 6.46 -5.08
C MET A 234 4.82 6.71 -3.86
N VAL A 235 5.45 6.76 -2.70
CA VAL A 235 4.82 7.22 -1.46
C VAL A 235 5.25 8.65 -1.15
N PRO A 236 4.53 9.42 -0.31
CA PRO A 236 4.90 10.80 0.05
C PRO A 236 6.34 10.96 0.53
N ALA A 237 6.87 10.01 1.31
CA ALA A 237 8.27 10.02 1.73
C ALA A 237 9.25 9.94 0.55
N SER A 238 8.90 9.17 -0.49
CA SER A 238 9.73 9.08 -1.71
C SER A 238 9.73 10.39 -2.50
N TRP A 239 8.58 11.07 -2.59
CA TRP A 239 8.48 12.40 -3.18
C TRP A 239 9.38 13.41 -2.46
N ARG A 240 9.25 13.51 -1.12
CA ARG A 240 10.08 14.40 -0.30
C ARG A 240 11.57 14.11 -0.46
N TYR A 241 11.94 12.83 -0.55
CA TYR A 241 13.32 12.40 -0.78
C TYR A 241 13.84 12.81 -2.16
N LEU A 242 13.07 12.57 -3.24
CA LEU A 242 13.42 13.02 -4.59
C LEU A 242 13.58 14.55 -4.64
N LYS A 243 12.59 15.28 -4.11
CA LYS A 243 12.59 16.75 -4.06
C LYS A 243 13.82 17.30 -3.33
N LYS A 244 14.13 16.74 -2.15
CA LYS A 244 15.30 17.14 -1.35
C LYS A 244 16.62 16.95 -2.08
N LEU A 245 16.77 15.85 -2.83
CA LEU A 245 18.04 15.51 -3.49
C LEU A 245 18.21 16.16 -4.87
N THR A 246 17.12 16.42 -5.59
CA THR A 246 17.19 16.78 -7.01
C THR A 246 16.32 17.98 -7.39
N GLY A 247 15.68 18.64 -6.41
CA GLY A 247 14.80 19.75 -6.68
C GLY A 247 13.65 19.36 -7.61
N ASP A 248 13.48 20.10 -8.69
CA ASP A 248 12.38 19.95 -9.65
C ASP A 248 12.69 19.00 -10.81
N LYS A 249 13.75 18.19 -10.71
CA LYS A 249 14.22 17.31 -11.80
C LYS A 249 13.13 16.36 -12.33
N LEU A 250 12.20 15.91 -11.51
CA LEU A 250 11.08 15.08 -11.96
C LEU A 250 10.24 15.79 -13.04
N GLY A 251 10.17 17.13 -13.02
CA GLY A 251 9.48 17.94 -14.02
C GLY A 251 10.07 17.86 -15.43
N GLU A 252 11.32 17.39 -15.59
CA GLU A 252 11.92 17.14 -16.92
C GLU A 252 11.17 16.04 -17.69
N PHE A 253 10.44 15.18 -16.98
CA PHE A 253 9.68 14.04 -17.53
C PHE A 253 8.18 14.34 -17.74
N LYS A 254 7.73 15.60 -17.60
CA LYS A 254 6.31 15.99 -17.68
C LYS A 254 5.61 15.65 -18.99
N GLU A 255 6.35 15.56 -20.10
CA GLU A 255 5.82 15.20 -21.42
C GLU A 255 5.86 13.69 -21.66
N GLN A 256 6.64 12.93 -20.86
CA GLN A 256 6.82 11.50 -20.99
C GLN A 256 5.91 10.72 -20.03
N LEU A 257 5.77 11.22 -18.78
CA LEU A 257 4.97 10.55 -17.74
C LEU A 257 3.48 10.76 -17.98
N ARG A 258 2.77 9.68 -18.26
CA ARG A 258 1.32 9.67 -18.42
C ARG A 258 0.61 9.70 -17.07
N TYR A 259 1.15 8.99 -16.07
CA TYR A 259 0.57 8.92 -14.74
C TYR A 259 1.62 8.75 -13.64
N ILE A 260 1.24 9.23 -12.45
CA ILE A 260 1.88 8.90 -11.17
C ILE A 260 0.79 8.46 -10.20
N GLU A 261 0.98 7.30 -9.55
CA GLU A 261 0.15 6.87 -8.45
C GLU A 261 0.86 7.08 -7.11
N MET A 262 0.19 7.81 -6.22
CA MET A 262 0.61 8.07 -4.83
C MET A 262 -0.26 7.29 -3.85
N GLY A 263 0.25 7.01 -2.66
CA GLY A 263 -0.56 6.40 -1.61
C GLY A 263 0.20 6.05 -0.34
N SER A 264 -0.43 5.29 0.52
CA SER A 264 0.10 4.70 1.77
C SER A 264 0.22 5.63 2.98
N SER A 265 0.43 6.93 2.82
CA SER A 265 0.59 7.85 3.95
C SER A 265 0.06 9.24 3.61
N PHE A 266 -0.02 10.09 4.61
CA PHE A 266 -0.47 11.47 4.46
C PHE A 266 0.40 12.27 3.49
N PHE A 267 -0.27 13.03 2.62
CA PHE A 267 0.32 13.96 1.67
C PHE A 267 -0.47 15.25 1.72
N SER A 268 0.18 16.34 2.11
CA SER A 268 -0.48 17.61 2.36
C SER A 268 -1.06 18.23 1.08
N LYS A 269 -2.04 19.11 1.23
CA LYS A 269 -2.65 19.86 0.12
C LYS A 269 -1.60 20.64 -0.69
N ASP A 270 -0.64 21.26 0.01
CA ASP A 270 0.40 22.05 -0.63
C ASP A 270 1.36 21.17 -1.43
N GLU A 271 1.75 20.01 -0.90
CA GLU A 271 2.58 19.04 -1.62
C GLU A 271 1.86 18.45 -2.84
N LYS A 272 0.56 18.15 -2.72
CA LYS A 272 -0.28 17.69 -3.85
C LYS A 272 -0.31 18.74 -4.96
N LYS A 273 -0.50 20.01 -4.58
CA LYS A 273 -0.49 21.12 -5.52
C LYS A 273 0.88 21.30 -6.18
N GLU A 274 1.96 21.28 -5.38
CA GLU A 274 3.32 21.40 -5.89
C GLU A 274 3.65 20.32 -6.93
N LEU A 275 3.30 19.05 -6.64
CA LEU A 275 3.53 17.95 -7.56
C LEU A 275 2.68 18.07 -8.83
N ALA A 276 1.42 18.50 -8.71
CA ALA A 276 0.56 18.77 -9.85
C ALA A 276 1.08 19.92 -10.74
N ASP A 277 1.50 21.02 -10.13
CA ASP A 277 2.05 22.18 -10.86
C ASP A 277 3.36 21.80 -11.59
N LEU A 278 4.19 20.93 -10.99
CA LEU A 278 5.42 20.42 -11.60
C LEU A 278 5.16 19.52 -12.82
N LEU A 279 4.03 18.80 -12.84
CA LEU A 279 3.68 17.79 -13.84
C LEU A 279 2.32 18.08 -14.47
N PRO A 280 2.17 19.20 -15.23
CA PRO A 280 0.87 19.71 -15.69
C PRO A 280 0.14 18.79 -16.68
N HIS A 281 0.84 17.88 -17.35
CA HIS A 281 0.27 16.95 -18.34
C HIS A 281 0.18 15.52 -17.86
N THR A 282 0.73 15.24 -16.67
CA THR A 282 0.73 13.91 -16.05
C THR A 282 -0.52 13.74 -15.17
N ARG A 283 -1.23 12.63 -15.33
CA ARG A 283 -2.30 12.26 -14.41
C ARG A 283 -1.73 11.90 -13.05
N VAL A 284 -1.76 12.81 -12.08
CA VAL A 284 -1.26 12.58 -10.72
C VAL A 284 -2.39 12.15 -9.82
N CYS A 285 -2.37 10.89 -9.43
CA CYS A 285 -3.43 10.27 -8.63
C CYS A 285 -2.93 9.92 -7.23
N MET A 286 -3.81 10.00 -6.25
CA MET A 286 -3.58 9.45 -4.92
C MET A 286 -4.73 8.54 -4.54
N HIS A 287 -4.39 7.35 -4.03
CA HIS A 287 -5.40 6.43 -3.53
C HIS A 287 -5.50 6.42 -2.00
N TYR A 288 -6.69 6.10 -1.53
CA TYR A 288 -6.99 5.67 -0.17
C TYR A 288 -7.38 4.19 -0.19
N GLY A 289 -6.88 3.43 0.74
CA GLY A 289 -7.22 2.02 0.90
C GLY A 289 -6.35 1.31 1.94
N LEU A 290 -6.65 0.05 2.13
CA LEU A 290 -6.02 -0.85 3.08
C LEU A 290 -5.58 -2.12 2.34
N THR A 291 -4.84 -2.99 2.99
CA THR A 291 -4.58 -4.33 2.45
C THR A 291 -5.88 -5.10 2.25
N GLU A 292 -6.80 -4.92 3.17
CA GLU A 292 -8.13 -5.54 3.22
C GLU A 292 -9.09 -5.01 2.14
N ALA A 293 -8.89 -3.78 1.69
CA ALA A 293 -9.71 -3.09 0.70
C ALA A 293 -8.83 -2.15 -0.13
N SER A 294 -8.14 -2.73 -1.12
CA SER A 294 -7.09 -2.05 -1.87
C SER A 294 -7.65 -0.98 -2.80
N ARG A 295 -7.18 0.28 -2.65
CA ARG A 295 -7.55 1.43 -3.49
C ARG A 295 -9.07 1.67 -3.54
N SER A 296 -9.69 1.75 -2.37
CA SER A 296 -11.13 1.97 -2.26
C SER A 296 -11.59 3.36 -2.69
N ALA A 297 -10.72 4.36 -2.58
CA ALA A 297 -10.98 5.69 -3.13
C ALA A 297 -9.78 6.22 -3.90
N PHE A 298 -10.04 7.12 -4.82
CA PHE A 298 -9.03 7.83 -5.59
C PHE A 298 -9.33 9.32 -5.68
N MET A 299 -8.24 10.09 -5.80
CA MET A 299 -8.19 11.50 -6.14
C MET A 299 -7.28 11.71 -7.33
N GLU A 300 -7.62 12.61 -8.24
CA GLU A 300 -6.76 13.12 -9.31
C GLU A 300 -6.51 14.61 -9.06
N PHE A 301 -5.23 15.01 -8.91
CA PHE A 301 -4.88 16.33 -8.38
C PHE A 301 -5.28 17.51 -9.27
N HIS A 302 -5.31 17.33 -10.58
CA HIS A 302 -5.73 18.40 -11.52
C HIS A 302 -7.24 18.56 -11.59
N GLN A 303 -8.00 17.46 -11.42
CA GLN A 303 -9.47 17.47 -11.47
C GLN A 303 -10.08 17.87 -10.13
N ASP A 304 -9.49 17.37 -9.03
CA ASP A 304 -10.04 17.50 -7.67
C ASP A 304 -9.41 18.68 -6.89
N LYS A 305 -8.98 19.74 -7.60
CA LYS A 305 -8.25 20.90 -7.01
C LYS A 305 -8.92 21.53 -5.78
N ALA A 306 -10.26 21.56 -5.75
CA ALA A 306 -11.01 22.12 -4.64
C ALA A 306 -11.01 21.21 -3.39
N HIS A 307 -10.66 19.92 -3.54
CA HIS A 307 -10.80 18.88 -2.53
C HIS A 307 -9.49 18.14 -2.23
N LEU A 308 -8.34 18.79 -2.45
CA LEU A 308 -7.02 18.18 -2.25
C LEU A 308 -6.73 17.73 -0.82
N ASP A 309 -7.49 18.19 0.15
CA ASP A 309 -7.49 17.77 1.56
C ASP A 309 -8.34 16.52 1.84
N SER A 310 -9.15 16.08 0.85
CA SER A 310 -9.86 14.79 0.93
C SER A 310 -8.95 13.60 0.54
N VAL A 311 -9.49 12.38 0.66
CA VAL A 311 -8.88 11.17 0.08
C VAL A 311 -9.52 10.78 -1.25
N GLY A 312 -10.32 11.67 -1.84
CA GLY A 312 -11.00 11.49 -3.11
C GLY A 312 -12.40 10.89 -2.99
N LYS A 313 -12.85 10.26 -4.06
CA LYS A 313 -14.16 9.59 -4.18
C LYS A 313 -13.97 8.08 -4.30
N ALA A 314 -15.05 7.33 -4.08
CA ALA A 314 -15.06 5.89 -4.29
C ALA A 314 -14.46 5.53 -5.66
N SER A 315 -13.57 4.55 -5.68
CA SER A 315 -12.99 4.03 -6.92
C SER A 315 -14.06 3.34 -7.79
N PRO A 316 -13.79 3.10 -9.08
CA PRO A 316 -14.73 2.35 -9.91
C PRO A 316 -15.17 1.04 -9.24
N ASN A 317 -16.44 0.69 -9.39
CA ASN A 317 -17.04 -0.54 -8.83
C ASN A 317 -16.89 -0.71 -7.29
N THR A 318 -16.79 0.41 -6.57
CA THR A 318 -16.65 0.45 -5.11
C THR A 318 -17.78 1.31 -4.54
N ASP A 319 -18.34 0.87 -3.42
CA ASP A 319 -19.27 1.67 -2.63
C ASP A 319 -18.63 1.98 -1.25
N ILE A 320 -18.68 3.27 -0.87
CA ILE A 320 -18.16 3.75 0.42
C ILE A 320 -19.30 4.45 1.16
N LYS A 321 -19.55 3.98 2.37
CA LYS A 321 -20.46 4.59 3.33
C LYS A 321 -19.73 5.04 4.57
N VAL A 322 -20.26 6.07 5.21
CA VAL A 322 -19.88 6.49 6.56
C VAL A 322 -20.97 6.00 7.50
N LEU A 323 -20.62 5.12 8.44
CA LEU A 323 -21.57 4.47 9.33
C LEU A 323 -21.32 4.87 10.78
N ASP A 324 -22.39 4.99 11.55
CA ASP A 324 -22.33 5.22 13.00
C ASP A 324 -21.94 3.92 13.75
N GLU A 325 -21.91 3.98 15.09
CA GLU A 325 -21.52 2.85 15.93
C GLU A 325 -22.52 1.67 15.85
N ASN A 326 -23.73 1.89 15.37
CA ASN A 326 -24.78 0.89 15.19
C ASN A 326 -24.83 0.35 13.74
N GLY A 327 -23.94 0.81 12.86
CA GLY A 327 -23.91 0.45 11.45
C GLY A 327 -24.96 1.17 10.59
N LYS A 328 -25.59 2.23 11.10
CA LYS A 328 -26.52 3.08 10.36
C LYS A 328 -25.75 4.15 9.58
N GLU A 329 -26.17 4.42 8.35
CA GLU A 329 -25.55 5.44 7.50
C GLU A 329 -25.73 6.84 8.09
N CYS A 330 -24.61 7.54 8.23
CA CYS A 330 -24.55 8.92 8.70
C CYS A 330 -25.10 9.89 7.64
N ALA A 331 -25.60 11.04 8.09
CA ALA A 331 -25.99 12.12 7.19
C ALA A 331 -24.75 12.70 6.47
N VAL A 332 -24.98 13.42 5.37
CA VAL A 332 -23.95 14.16 4.64
C VAL A 332 -23.19 15.08 5.62
N ASN A 333 -21.85 15.06 5.55
CA ASN A 333 -20.92 15.78 6.42
C ASN A 333 -20.98 15.37 7.91
N GLN A 334 -21.71 14.34 8.26
CA GLN A 334 -21.67 13.75 9.60
C GLN A 334 -20.53 12.74 9.70
N GLU A 335 -19.77 12.83 10.78
CA GLU A 335 -18.67 11.93 11.06
C GLU A 335 -19.14 10.52 11.46
N GLY A 336 -18.38 9.52 11.03
CA GLY A 336 -18.58 8.12 11.34
C GLY A 336 -17.41 7.25 10.89
N GLU A 337 -17.57 5.94 10.99
CA GLU A 337 -16.59 4.99 10.49
C GLU A 337 -16.73 4.84 8.98
N ILE A 338 -15.64 5.01 8.23
CA ILE A 338 -15.59 4.78 6.79
C ILE A 338 -15.66 3.27 6.56
N CYS A 339 -16.66 2.84 5.80
CA CYS A 339 -16.89 1.42 5.50
C CYS A 339 -16.96 1.21 3.99
N VAL A 340 -16.41 0.09 3.53
CA VAL A 340 -16.19 -0.17 2.10
C VAL A 340 -16.86 -1.48 1.68
N LYS A 341 -17.52 -1.45 0.52
CA LYS A 341 -18.07 -2.63 -0.16
C LYS A 341 -17.59 -2.67 -1.61
N GLY A 342 -17.25 -3.86 -2.09
CA GLY A 342 -16.86 -4.12 -3.47
C GLY A 342 -16.16 -5.46 -3.63
N ASP A 343 -16.07 -5.96 -4.86
CA ASP A 343 -15.46 -7.27 -5.16
C ASP A 343 -13.97 -7.35 -4.78
N HIS A 344 -13.29 -6.19 -4.62
CA HIS A 344 -11.88 -6.09 -4.24
C HIS A 344 -11.64 -6.21 -2.74
N VAL A 345 -12.69 -6.27 -1.93
CA VAL A 345 -12.63 -6.32 -0.46
C VAL A 345 -12.43 -7.76 0.00
N THR A 346 -11.51 -7.97 0.95
CA THR A 346 -11.33 -9.28 1.59
C THR A 346 -12.62 -9.79 2.23
N HIS A 347 -12.70 -11.09 2.43
CA HIS A 347 -13.79 -11.71 3.20
C HIS A 347 -13.52 -11.78 4.71
N GLY A 348 -12.48 -11.12 5.21
CA GLY A 348 -12.11 -11.07 6.63
C GLY A 348 -10.64 -11.36 6.86
N TYR A 349 -10.29 -11.67 8.10
CA TYR A 349 -8.93 -12.07 8.51
C TYR A 349 -8.86 -13.57 8.75
N LEU A 350 -7.64 -14.15 8.70
CA LEU A 350 -7.44 -15.58 8.87
C LEU A 350 -8.05 -16.14 10.18
N ASP A 351 -7.85 -15.44 11.29
CA ASP A 351 -8.12 -15.96 12.64
C ASP A 351 -9.09 -15.08 13.44
N LEU A 352 -9.91 -14.27 12.75
CA LEU A 352 -10.89 -13.41 13.41
C LEU A 352 -12.32 -13.69 12.91
N PRO A 353 -13.32 -13.60 13.79
CA PRO A 353 -14.71 -13.67 13.39
C PRO A 353 -15.04 -12.57 12.36
N ILE A 354 -15.76 -12.95 11.31
CA ILE A 354 -16.10 -12.04 10.21
C ILE A 354 -16.96 -10.86 10.71
N GLU A 355 -17.81 -11.12 11.70
CA GLU A 355 -18.75 -10.15 12.27
C GLU A 355 -18.04 -8.94 12.91
N GLU A 356 -16.81 -9.13 13.39
CA GLU A 356 -16.01 -8.03 13.97
C GLU A 356 -15.49 -7.07 12.89
N SER A 357 -15.41 -7.54 11.65
CA SER A 357 -14.81 -6.81 10.54
C SER A 357 -15.82 -6.15 9.61
N PHE A 358 -17.12 -6.43 9.78
CA PHE A 358 -18.16 -5.93 8.88
C PHE A 358 -19.36 -5.33 9.63
N PHE A 359 -19.99 -4.34 8.96
CA PHE A 359 -21.37 -3.93 9.20
C PHE A 359 -22.20 -4.39 8.01
N GLY A 360 -22.94 -5.50 8.15
CA GLY A 360 -23.59 -6.17 7.01
C GLY A 360 -22.55 -6.51 5.92
N ASP A 361 -22.71 -5.97 4.71
CA ASP A 361 -21.79 -6.22 3.59
C ASP A 361 -20.60 -5.23 3.53
N TYR A 362 -20.53 -4.26 4.45
CA TYR A 362 -19.51 -3.22 4.43
C TYR A 362 -18.37 -3.55 5.37
N PHE A 363 -17.17 -3.67 4.82
CA PHE A 363 -15.94 -3.83 5.60
C PHE A 363 -15.65 -2.58 6.42
N ARG A 364 -15.39 -2.75 7.70
CA ARG A 364 -15.06 -1.71 8.66
C ARG A 364 -13.58 -1.38 8.57
N THR A 365 -13.25 -0.20 8.01
CA THR A 365 -11.84 0.17 7.83
C THR A 365 -11.12 0.53 9.12
N GLY A 366 -11.87 0.88 10.16
CA GLY A 366 -11.35 1.48 11.39
C GLY A 366 -10.87 2.92 11.20
N ASP A 367 -11.13 3.53 10.04
CA ASP A 367 -10.88 4.93 9.76
C ASP A 367 -12.14 5.75 10.06
N TRP A 368 -11.97 6.92 10.66
CA TRP A 368 -13.01 7.85 11.01
C TRP A 368 -12.99 9.07 10.10
N GLY A 369 -14.15 9.46 9.58
CA GLY A 369 -14.24 10.55 8.62
C GLY A 369 -15.68 10.88 8.26
N TYR A 370 -15.87 11.68 7.20
CA TYR A 370 -17.18 12.02 6.67
C TYR A 370 -17.19 12.02 5.15
N LYS A 371 -18.39 11.99 4.57
CA LYS A 371 -18.64 12.02 3.13
C LYS A 371 -19.46 13.25 2.79
N THR A 372 -19.03 14.00 1.75
CA THR A 372 -19.78 15.18 1.27
C THR A 372 -20.91 14.75 0.32
N GLU A 373 -21.78 15.70 -0.01
CA GLU A 373 -22.87 15.49 -1.00
C GLU A 373 -22.31 15.13 -2.38
N GLU A 374 -21.15 15.71 -2.75
CA GLU A 374 -20.47 15.40 -4.03
C GLU A 374 -19.73 14.05 -3.98
N GLY A 375 -19.72 13.34 -2.86
CA GLY A 375 -19.12 12.02 -2.70
C GLY A 375 -17.63 12.02 -2.29
N TYR A 376 -17.03 13.18 -1.98
CA TYR A 376 -15.67 13.22 -1.46
C TYR A 376 -15.61 12.69 -0.02
N ILE A 377 -14.58 11.89 0.25
CA ILE A 377 -14.31 11.31 1.56
C ILE A 377 -13.21 12.12 2.24
N TYR A 378 -13.49 12.60 3.43
CA TYR A 378 -12.53 13.29 4.30
C TYR A 378 -12.14 12.39 5.44
N LEU A 379 -10.87 12.01 5.48
CA LEU A 379 -10.32 11.20 6.56
C LEU A 379 -9.90 12.10 7.71
N ILE A 380 -10.43 11.84 8.90
CA ILE A 380 -10.10 12.59 10.11
C ILE A 380 -8.96 11.90 10.87
N SER A 381 -9.11 10.60 11.18
CA SER A 381 -8.11 9.82 11.91
C SER A 381 -8.42 8.33 11.87
N ARG A 382 -7.52 7.52 12.42
CA ARG A 382 -7.87 6.16 12.87
C ARG A 382 -8.78 6.23 14.08
N LYS A 383 -9.86 5.46 14.09
CA LYS A 383 -10.82 5.42 15.22
C LYS A 383 -10.13 5.13 16.57
N LYS A 384 -9.11 4.25 16.57
CA LYS A 384 -8.31 3.87 17.73
C LYS A 384 -7.25 4.91 18.13
N GLU A 385 -6.93 5.85 17.25
CA GLU A 385 -5.93 6.90 17.48
C GLU A 385 -6.59 8.23 17.88
N LEU A 386 -7.93 8.32 17.78
CA LEU A 386 -8.66 9.50 18.25
C LEU A 386 -8.45 9.67 19.75
N ILE A 387 -8.01 10.85 20.13
CA ILE A 387 -7.76 11.25 21.53
C ILE A 387 -9.08 11.76 22.11
N ASN A 388 -9.49 11.23 23.24
CA ASN A 388 -10.76 11.62 23.88
C ASN A 388 -10.54 12.65 24.98
N VAL A 389 -10.54 13.94 24.61
CA VAL A 389 -10.32 15.05 25.53
C VAL A 389 -11.66 15.54 26.07
N GLY A 390 -12.02 15.16 27.30
CA GLY A 390 -13.26 15.57 27.94
C GLY A 390 -14.53 15.23 27.16
N GLY A 391 -14.55 14.04 26.49
CA GLY A 391 -15.65 13.59 25.63
C GLY A 391 -15.62 14.12 24.22
N LYS A 392 -14.64 14.97 23.84
CA LYS A 392 -14.43 15.47 22.49
C LYS A 392 -13.35 14.67 21.80
N LYS A 393 -13.61 14.22 20.57
CA LYS A 393 -12.62 13.49 19.76
C LYS A 393 -11.66 14.46 19.10
N VAL A 394 -10.37 14.26 19.32
CA VAL A 394 -9.28 15.03 18.70
C VAL A 394 -8.49 14.12 17.77
N SER A 395 -8.32 14.55 16.52
CA SER A 395 -7.46 13.88 15.56
C SER A 395 -6.00 14.23 15.81
N PRO A 396 -5.12 13.26 16.05
CA PRO A 396 -3.67 13.52 16.09
C PRO A 396 -3.16 14.18 14.81
N ILE A 397 -3.69 13.76 13.65
CA ILE A 397 -3.29 14.25 12.32
C ILE A 397 -3.60 15.74 12.20
N GLU A 398 -4.75 16.21 12.66
CA GLU A 398 -5.12 17.63 12.62
C GLU A 398 -4.13 18.49 13.41
N VAL A 399 -3.71 18.01 14.57
CA VAL A 399 -2.72 18.72 15.41
C VAL A 399 -1.34 18.70 14.74
N GLU A 400 -0.93 17.54 14.20
CA GLU A 400 0.33 17.34 13.47
C GLU A 400 0.43 18.25 12.25
N GLU A 401 -0.64 18.43 11.49
CA GLU A 401 -0.70 19.33 10.34
C GLU A 401 -0.42 20.79 10.71
N GLN A 402 -0.86 21.25 11.89
CA GLN A 402 -0.56 22.59 12.33
C GLN A 402 0.87 22.71 12.86
N LEU A 403 1.37 21.66 13.52
CA LEU A 403 2.78 21.58 13.95
C LEU A 403 3.75 21.62 12.76
N PHE A 404 3.47 20.85 11.70
CA PHE A 404 4.31 20.83 10.49
C PHE A 404 4.44 22.19 9.78
N LYS A 405 3.47 23.09 9.97
CA LYS A 405 3.51 24.44 9.40
C LYS A 405 4.42 25.40 10.17
N ILE A 406 4.94 24.98 11.33
CA ILE A 406 5.79 25.81 12.20
C ILE A 406 7.25 25.67 11.72
N PRO A 407 7.91 26.77 11.31
CA PRO A 407 9.31 26.75 10.93
C PRO A 407 10.20 26.24 12.06
N GLY A 408 11.09 25.30 11.74
CA GLY A 408 11.99 24.70 12.73
C GLY A 408 11.54 23.35 13.27
N ILE A 409 10.39 22.83 12.79
CA ILE A 409 9.94 21.46 13.05
C ILE A 409 10.21 20.60 11.83
N ALA A 410 11.09 19.59 11.98
CA ALA A 410 11.43 18.65 10.92
C ALA A 410 10.43 17.51 10.80
N ASP A 411 9.90 17.03 11.94
CA ASP A 411 8.93 15.94 12.02
C ASP A 411 8.15 16.03 13.34
N CYS A 412 6.93 15.46 13.39
CA CYS A 412 6.17 15.40 14.61
C CYS A 412 5.17 14.24 14.62
N ALA A 413 4.73 13.86 15.82
CA ALA A 413 3.62 12.93 16.04
C ALA A 413 2.90 13.27 17.33
N CYS A 414 1.58 13.07 17.35
CA CYS A 414 0.74 13.28 18.53
C CYS A 414 0.09 11.98 18.99
N ILE A 415 -0.05 11.83 20.31
CA ILE A 415 -0.81 10.74 20.94
C ILE A 415 -1.68 11.27 22.06
N GLY A 416 -2.69 10.49 22.46
CA GLY A 416 -3.40 10.68 23.72
C GLY A 416 -2.59 10.09 24.87
N VAL A 417 -2.50 10.84 25.95
CA VAL A 417 -1.98 10.37 27.24
C VAL A 417 -3.00 10.67 28.33
N SER A 418 -2.97 9.90 29.41
CA SER A 418 -3.87 10.12 30.52
C SER A 418 -3.70 11.53 31.10
N ASP A 419 -4.80 12.20 31.35
CA ASP A 419 -4.82 13.48 32.02
C ASP A 419 -4.40 13.29 33.49
N GLU A 420 -3.33 13.95 33.94
CA GLU A 420 -2.81 13.86 35.32
C GLU A 420 -3.80 14.37 36.35
N GLU A 421 -4.65 15.32 35.97
CA GLU A 421 -5.71 15.86 36.85
C GLU A 421 -6.95 14.94 36.89
N GLY A 422 -7.05 13.96 35.97
CA GLY A 422 -8.14 12.99 35.90
C GLY A 422 -9.50 13.57 35.48
N VAL A 423 -9.53 14.80 34.96
CA VAL A 423 -10.77 15.53 34.61
C VAL A 423 -11.17 15.26 33.17
N LEU A 424 -10.20 15.30 32.27
CA LEU A 424 -10.45 15.20 30.81
C LEU A 424 -10.34 13.78 30.27
N GLY A 425 -9.87 12.81 31.06
CA GLY A 425 -9.58 11.46 30.67
C GLY A 425 -8.27 11.37 29.90
N GLU A 426 -8.22 11.89 28.68
CA GLU A 426 -6.98 12.01 27.88
C GLU A 426 -6.69 13.48 27.54
N VAL A 427 -5.41 13.76 27.30
CA VAL A 427 -4.91 15.03 26.74
C VAL A 427 -3.92 14.76 25.62
N VAL A 428 -3.70 15.75 24.76
CA VAL A 428 -2.78 15.61 23.63
C VAL A 428 -1.34 15.78 24.10
N LYS A 429 -0.46 14.81 23.75
CA LYS A 429 0.99 14.91 23.87
C LYS A 429 1.63 14.95 22.48
N ALA A 430 2.49 15.95 22.24
CA ALA A 430 3.20 16.12 20.98
C ALA A 430 4.68 15.72 21.13
N PHE A 431 5.14 14.81 20.28
CA PHE A 431 6.55 14.48 20.08
C PHE A 431 7.06 15.24 18.86
N ILE A 432 8.20 15.91 18.98
CA ILE A 432 8.68 16.85 17.99
C ILE A 432 10.16 16.62 17.69
N VAL A 433 10.48 16.53 16.40
CA VAL A 433 11.86 16.50 15.90
C VAL A 433 12.21 17.90 15.41
N LYS A 434 13.28 18.48 15.92
CA LYS A 434 13.78 19.79 15.49
C LYS A 434 14.49 19.71 14.13
N ASP A 435 14.39 20.75 13.34
CA ASP A 435 15.38 21.00 12.30
C ASP A 435 16.77 21.21 12.89
N LYS A 436 17.82 20.73 12.21
CA LYS A 436 19.21 20.66 12.74
C LYS A 436 19.76 21.96 13.30
N ASP A 437 19.35 23.11 12.74
CA ASP A 437 19.84 24.43 13.12
C ASP A 437 18.76 25.30 13.78
N SER A 438 17.64 24.68 14.18
CA SER A 438 16.51 25.41 14.76
C SER A 438 16.71 25.65 16.25
N GLY A 439 16.59 26.93 16.66
CA GLY A 439 16.53 27.36 18.06
C GLY A 439 15.12 27.32 18.66
N ILE A 440 14.12 26.77 17.94
CA ILE A 440 12.71 26.79 18.39
C ILE A 440 12.52 26.17 19.76
N THR A 441 11.68 26.79 20.58
CA THR A 441 11.30 26.33 21.92
C THR A 441 9.85 25.83 21.95
N PHE A 442 9.48 25.13 23.03
CA PHE A 442 8.08 24.72 23.21
C PHE A 442 7.13 25.93 23.38
N ASP A 443 7.61 27.01 23.97
CA ASP A 443 6.80 28.24 24.12
C ASP A 443 6.56 28.89 22.77
N ASP A 444 7.53 28.89 21.86
CA ASP A 444 7.34 29.37 20.49
C ASP A 444 6.28 28.52 19.77
N ILE A 445 6.32 27.21 19.93
CA ILE A 445 5.35 26.29 19.34
C ILE A 445 3.95 26.54 19.89
N LYS A 446 3.80 26.63 21.22
CA LYS A 446 2.51 26.94 21.86
C LYS A 446 1.93 28.24 21.36
N ASN A 447 2.75 29.30 21.28
CA ASN A 447 2.33 30.61 20.80
C ASN A 447 1.88 30.58 19.35
N GLN A 448 2.56 29.79 18.49
CA GLN A 448 2.20 29.68 17.09
C GLN A 448 0.97 28.77 16.84
N LEU A 449 0.67 27.82 17.72
CA LEU A 449 -0.54 27.01 17.66
C LEU A 449 -1.77 27.75 18.20
N ASN A 450 -1.56 28.70 19.09
CA ASN A 450 -2.66 29.45 19.70
C ASN A 450 -3.49 30.18 18.63
N GLY A 451 -4.81 29.99 18.67
CA GLY A 451 -5.75 30.54 17.70
C GLY A 451 -5.82 29.81 16.35
N LYS A 452 -5.00 28.75 16.14
CA LYS A 452 -5.06 27.87 14.94
C LYS A 452 -5.87 26.60 15.19
N LEU A 453 -5.96 26.18 16.46
CA LEU A 453 -6.74 25.04 16.92
C LEU A 453 -7.62 25.46 18.09
N GLU A 454 -8.71 24.74 18.31
CA GLU A 454 -9.53 24.88 19.51
C GLU A 454 -8.72 24.48 20.75
N SER A 455 -8.98 25.14 21.88
CA SER A 455 -8.19 24.98 23.10
C SER A 455 -8.02 23.53 23.56
N TYR A 456 -9.06 22.71 23.42
CA TYR A 456 -9.04 21.29 23.81
C TYR A 456 -8.20 20.40 22.87
N LYS A 457 -7.83 20.89 21.67
CA LYS A 457 -6.96 20.21 20.71
C LYS A 457 -5.48 20.56 20.92
N LEU A 458 -5.18 21.63 21.64
CA LEU A 458 -3.80 22.04 21.85
C LEU A 458 -3.05 21.00 22.68
N PRO A 459 -1.81 20.61 22.31
CA PRO A 459 -1.01 19.72 23.13
C PRO A 459 -0.77 20.30 24.52
N VAL A 460 -1.00 19.51 25.55
CA VAL A 460 -0.69 19.83 26.95
C VAL A 460 0.77 19.47 27.25
N HIS A 461 1.22 18.34 26.71
CA HIS A 461 2.58 17.86 26.87
C HIS A 461 3.37 17.94 25.57
N TYR A 462 4.65 18.29 25.67
CA TYR A 462 5.59 18.37 24.54
C TYR A 462 6.86 17.65 24.89
N GLU A 463 7.41 16.88 23.94
CA GLU A 463 8.66 16.16 24.10
C GLU A 463 9.52 16.27 22.84
N TRP A 464 10.84 16.54 23.02
CA TRP A 464 11.81 16.47 21.94
C TRP A 464 12.25 15.03 21.75
N ILE A 465 12.26 14.58 20.48
CA ILE A 465 12.70 13.24 20.10
C ILE A 465 13.63 13.34 18.88
N ASP A 466 14.58 12.41 18.76
CA ASP A 466 15.54 12.41 17.64
C ASP A 466 14.87 12.02 16.32
N GLU A 467 13.95 11.05 16.36
CA GLU A 467 13.17 10.65 15.17
C GLU A 467 11.78 10.12 15.57
N ILE A 468 10.82 10.33 14.69
CA ILE A 468 9.47 9.73 14.83
C ILE A 468 9.54 8.28 14.31
N PRO A 469 9.17 7.27 15.13
CA PRO A 469 9.16 5.88 14.69
C PRO A 469 8.13 5.68 13.57
N LYS A 470 8.61 5.17 12.42
CA LYS A 470 7.80 4.93 11.23
C LYS A 470 8.02 3.52 10.68
N THR A 471 7.02 2.99 10.01
CA THR A 471 7.16 1.78 9.21
C THR A 471 7.99 2.05 7.95
N GLN A 472 8.43 1.00 7.24
CA GLN A 472 9.12 1.13 5.94
C GLN A 472 8.33 1.96 4.92
N ASN A 473 6.98 1.99 5.04
CA ASN A 473 6.09 2.76 4.17
C ASN A 473 5.81 4.18 4.69
N GLY A 474 6.52 4.63 5.72
CA GLY A 474 6.40 5.98 6.27
C GLY A 474 5.21 6.21 7.20
N LYS A 475 4.46 5.17 7.62
CA LYS A 475 3.38 5.32 8.61
C LYS A 475 3.94 5.46 10.02
N ILE A 476 3.44 6.44 10.78
CA ILE A 476 3.81 6.65 12.19
C ILE A 476 3.39 5.44 13.02
N GLN A 477 4.32 4.94 13.83
CA GLN A 477 4.09 3.85 14.78
C GLN A 477 3.80 4.43 16.17
N ARG A 478 2.60 5.03 16.35
CA ARG A 478 2.21 5.72 17.60
C ARG A 478 2.31 4.83 18.84
N GLY A 479 2.11 3.53 18.72
CA GLY A 479 2.26 2.58 19.82
C GLY A 479 3.68 2.48 20.41
N LEU A 480 4.70 3.01 19.71
CA LEU A 480 6.08 3.09 20.19
C LEU A 480 6.39 4.43 20.90
N LEU A 481 5.50 5.41 20.79
CA LEU A 481 5.57 6.69 21.49
C LEU A 481 4.90 6.54 22.87
N LYS A 482 5.55 7.04 23.94
CA LYS A 482 5.05 6.90 25.32
C LYS A 482 5.11 8.22 26.08
#